data_971f49da21a4a828c8f500d858678a9d
#
_entry.id   971f49da21a4a828c8f500d858678a9d
#
_cell.length_a   1.000
_cell.length_b   1.000
_cell.length_c   1.000
_cell.angle_alpha   90.00
_cell.angle_beta   90.00
_cell.angle_gamma   90.00
#
_symmetry.space_group_name_H-M   'P 1'
#
loop_
_entity.id
_entity.type
_entity.pdbx_description
1 polymer ?
#
loop_
_entity_poly.entity_id
_entity_poly.type
_entity_poly.pdbx_seq_one_letter_code
_entity_poly.pdbx_strand_id
1 'polypeptide(L)'
;MVNGVLLLVDAAEGCMPQTRFVLQKALQQNLSLVVAINKIDRPDARIKEVIDEVLYLLMDLGATDEQLDCPMLFCCGRDGTASLDPDVPGTDLIPLFDTLLSTIKPPEGDPEAPFQMLVSSVDYNDFVGRIGIGRIQNALPRWRGSCRL
;
A
#
# COMPACT_ATOMS: atom_id res chain seq x y z
N MET A 1 -7.73 -2.81 7.57
CA MET A 1 -7.32 -4.20 7.35
C MET A 1 -5.89 -4.36 6.82
N VAL A 2 -5.21 -3.28 6.47
CA VAL A 2 -3.84 -3.26 5.91
C VAL A 2 -2.87 -2.62 6.90
N ASN A 3 -1.58 -2.94 6.79
CA ASN A 3 -0.52 -2.39 7.65
C ASN A 3 0.24 -1.25 6.98
N GLY A 4 0.11 -1.09 5.67
CA GLY A 4 0.76 -0.04 4.90
C GLY A 4 0.08 0.18 3.56
N VAL A 5 0.51 1.21 2.86
CA VAL A 5 -0.03 1.63 1.56
C VAL A 5 1.13 1.86 0.60
N LEU A 6 1.02 1.27 -0.58
CA LEU A 6 1.83 1.65 -1.74
C LEU A 6 1.02 2.63 -2.57
N LEU A 7 1.41 3.90 -2.54
CA LEU A 7 0.81 4.95 -3.36
C LEU A 7 1.41 4.94 -4.75
N LEU A 8 0.60 4.60 -5.74
CA LEU A 8 1.03 4.59 -7.13
C LEU A 8 0.65 5.91 -7.80
N VAL A 9 1.65 6.61 -8.35
CA VAL A 9 1.48 7.90 -9.05
C VAL A 9 2.05 7.77 -10.48
N ASP A 10 1.34 8.31 -11.46
CA ASP A 10 1.80 8.34 -12.86
C ASP A 10 2.81 9.47 -13.04
N ALA A 11 3.96 9.20 -13.65
CA ALA A 11 5.04 10.17 -13.85
C ALA A 11 4.67 11.34 -14.79
N ALA A 12 3.65 11.17 -15.62
CA ALA A 12 3.18 12.20 -16.54
C ALA A 12 1.94 12.94 -15.99
N GLU A 13 0.98 12.20 -15.44
CA GLU A 13 -0.29 12.77 -14.94
C GLU A 13 -0.15 13.41 -13.56
N GLY A 14 0.75 12.88 -12.70
CA GLY A 14 0.94 13.37 -11.34
C GLY A 14 -0.18 12.96 -10.37
N CYS A 15 -0.42 13.81 -9.37
CA CYS A 15 -1.40 13.56 -8.32
C CYS A 15 -2.83 13.84 -8.80
N MET A 16 -3.64 12.79 -8.92
CA MET A 16 -5.05 12.86 -9.29
C MET A 16 -5.96 13.06 -8.05
N PRO A 17 -7.22 13.52 -8.22
CA PRO A 17 -8.16 13.67 -7.08
C PRO A 17 -8.35 12.39 -6.26
N GLN A 18 -8.31 11.21 -6.91
CA GLN A 18 -8.38 9.91 -6.23
C GLN A 18 -7.17 9.66 -5.34
N THR A 19 -5.97 10.10 -5.77
CA THR A 19 -4.73 10.03 -5.00
C THR A 19 -4.88 10.76 -3.67
N ARG A 20 -5.47 11.98 -3.69
CA ARG A 20 -5.75 12.78 -2.50
C ARG A 20 -6.65 12.03 -1.51
N PHE A 21 -7.74 11.44 -2.00
CA PHE A 21 -8.66 10.72 -1.13
C PHE A 21 -8.04 9.50 -0.46
N VAL A 22 -7.31 8.68 -1.22
CA VAL A 22 -6.64 7.49 -0.70
C VAL A 22 -5.58 7.87 0.32
N LEU A 23 -4.75 8.88 -0.01
CA LEU A 23 -3.68 9.37 0.84
C LEU A 23 -4.22 9.93 2.16
N GLN A 24 -5.29 10.72 2.12
CA GLN A 24 -5.96 11.23 3.32
C GLN A 24 -6.40 10.10 4.26
N LYS A 25 -6.96 9.02 3.71
CA LYS A 25 -7.37 7.86 4.50
C LYS A 25 -6.19 7.10 5.10
N ALA A 26 -5.10 6.96 4.36
CA ALA A 26 -3.87 6.34 4.83
C ALA A 26 -3.25 7.11 6.00
N LEU A 27 -3.13 8.44 5.88
CA LEU A 27 -2.60 9.32 6.92
C LEU A 27 -3.47 9.30 8.17
N GLN A 28 -4.80 9.38 8.04
CA GLN A 28 -5.73 9.30 9.17
C GLN A 28 -5.64 7.99 9.97
N GLN A 29 -5.24 6.90 9.32
CA GLN A 29 -5.05 5.60 9.95
C GLN A 29 -3.60 5.35 10.38
N ASN A 30 -2.74 6.33 10.21
CA ASN A 30 -1.30 6.26 10.54
C ASN A 30 -0.61 5.03 9.91
N LEU A 31 -0.95 4.73 8.64
CA LEU A 31 -0.36 3.62 7.91
C LEU A 31 1.02 3.98 7.37
N SER A 32 1.93 3.00 7.35
CA SER A 32 3.22 3.14 6.65
C SER A 32 2.99 3.40 5.18
N LEU A 33 3.66 4.42 4.63
CA LEU A 33 3.52 4.85 3.25
C LEU A 33 4.79 4.57 2.45
N VAL A 34 4.62 4.02 1.26
CA VAL A 34 5.65 3.93 0.22
C VAL A 34 5.07 4.55 -1.04
N VAL A 35 5.81 5.41 -1.72
CA VAL A 35 5.39 6.05 -2.96
C VAL A 35 6.10 5.40 -4.14
N ALA A 36 5.38 5.03 -5.18
CA ALA A 36 5.93 4.54 -6.44
C ALA A 36 5.48 5.43 -7.60
N ILE A 37 6.41 6.17 -8.17
CA ILE A 37 6.21 6.98 -9.36
C ILE A 37 6.43 6.05 -10.56
N ASN A 38 5.35 5.71 -11.25
CA ASN A 38 5.33 4.73 -12.33
C ASN A 38 5.29 5.38 -13.71
N LYS A 39 5.63 4.61 -14.72
CA LYS A 39 5.69 5.02 -16.14
C LYS A 39 6.75 6.09 -16.41
N ILE A 40 7.90 5.97 -15.76
CA ILE A 40 9.04 6.88 -15.97
C ILE A 40 9.63 6.78 -17.40
N ASP A 41 9.30 5.72 -18.12
CA ASP A 41 9.67 5.47 -19.53
C ASP A 41 8.93 6.36 -20.53
N ARG A 42 7.90 7.08 -20.11
CA ARG A 42 7.14 7.96 -21.00
C ARG A 42 7.94 9.19 -21.39
N PRO A 43 7.85 9.64 -22.65
CA PRO A 43 8.56 10.84 -23.12
C PRO A 43 8.04 12.13 -22.50
N ASP A 44 6.82 12.13 -21.97
CA ASP A 44 6.16 13.22 -21.27
C ASP A 44 6.25 13.11 -19.73
N ALA A 45 7.09 12.20 -19.22
CA ALA A 45 7.33 12.05 -17.79
C ALA A 45 7.99 13.32 -17.20
N ARG A 46 7.42 13.84 -16.11
CA ARG A 46 7.90 15.04 -15.38
C ARG A 46 8.20 14.67 -13.92
N ILE A 47 9.13 13.74 -13.74
CA ILE A 47 9.41 13.05 -12.47
C ILE A 47 9.64 14.05 -11.32
N LYS A 48 10.48 15.08 -11.52
CA LYS A 48 10.81 16.08 -10.47
C LYS A 48 9.58 16.86 -10.02
N GLU A 49 8.75 17.28 -10.96
CA GLU A 49 7.51 18.00 -10.66
C GLU A 49 6.51 17.10 -9.91
N VAL A 50 6.43 15.82 -10.27
CA VAL A 50 5.55 14.86 -9.61
C VAL A 50 6.01 14.55 -8.19
N ILE A 51 7.32 14.51 -7.92
CA ILE A 51 7.86 14.41 -6.56
C ILE A 51 7.36 15.61 -5.72
N ASP A 52 7.51 16.82 -6.25
CA ASP A 52 7.05 18.03 -5.57
C ASP A 52 5.54 18.02 -5.34
N GLU A 53 4.75 17.60 -6.34
CA GLU A 53 3.28 17.45 -6.20
C GLU A 53 2.90 16.49 -5.07
N VAL A 54 3.59 15.34 -4.95
CA VAL A 54 3.35 14.37 -3.88
C VAL A 54 3.69 14.96 -2.52
N LEU A 55 4.84 15.63 -2.38
CA LEU A 55 5.26 16.27 -1.13
C LEU A 55 4.30 17.40 -0.72
N TYR A 56 3.90 18.26 -1.65
CA TYR A 56 2.89 19.30 -1.38
C TYR A 56 1.55 18.71 -0.96
N LEU A 57 1.13 17.62 -1.60
CA LEU A 57 -0.11 16.94 -1.23
C LEU A 57 -0.05 16.35 0.19
N LEU A 58 1.08 15.74 0.56
CA LEU A 58 1.32 15.24 1.91
C LEU A 58 1.26 16.36 2.95
N MET A 59 1.94 17.48 2.70
CA MET A 59 1.92 18.67 3.57
C MET A 59 0.52 19.25 3.72
N ASP A 60 -0.22 19.40 2.61
CA ASP A 60 -1.59 19.93 2.60
C ASP A 60 -2.58 19.04 3.36
N LEU A 61 -2.32 17.75 3.42
CA LEU A 61 -3.10 16.78 4.19
C LEU A 61 -2.68 16.67 5.66
N GLY A 62 -1.66 17.44 6.08
CA GLY A 62 -1.18 17.47 7.45
C GLY A 62 -0.37 16.23 7.85
N ALA A 63 0.40 15.68 6.92
CA ALA A 63 1.32 14.57 7.20
C ALA A 63 2.35 14.96 8.27
N THR A 64 2.72 14.00 9.13
CA THR A 64 3.80 14.17 10.11
C THR A 64 5.17 14.11 9.43
N ASP A 65 6.22 14.58 10.11
CA ASP A 65 7.59 14.55 9.58
C ASP A 65 8.01 13.11 9.19
N GLU A 66 7.60 12.10 9.99
CA GLU A 66 7.85 10.69 9.70
C GLU A 66 7.12 10.21 8.43
N GLN A 67 5.93 10.76 8.17
CA GLN A 67 5.14 10.44 6.98
C GLN A 67 5.65 11.18 5.74
N LEU A 68 6.25 12.35 5.91
CA LEU A 68 6.91 13.10 4.83
C LEU A 68 8.22 12.42 4.38
N ASP A 69 8.92 11.74 5.29
CA ASP A 69 10.14 10.97 4.99
C ASP A 69 9.85 9.58 4.42
N CYS A 70 8.71 9.41 3.75
CA CYS A 70 8.35 8.15 3.13
C CYS A 70 9.25 7.84 1.92
N PRO A 71 9.66 6.57 1.73
CA PRO A 71 10.49 6.19 0.60
C PRO A 71 9.74 6.38 -0.73
N MET A 72 10.43 6.95 -1.71
CA MET A 72 9.95 7.13 -3.07
C MET A 72 10.75 6.24 -4.03
N LEU A 73 10.03 5.55 -4.92
CA LEU A 73 10.61 4.70 -5.96
C LEU A 73 10.16 5.15 -7.34
N PHE A 74 11.02 4.90 -8.30
CA PHE A 74 10.81 5.23 -9.71
C PHE A 74 10.68 3.93 -10.49
N CYS A 75 9.52 3.70 -11.07
CA CYS A 75 9.16 2.40 -11.63
C CYS A 75 8.77 2.48 -13.10
N CYS A 76 9.09 1.43 -13.85
CA CYS A 76 8.50 1.14 -15.15
C CYS A 76 7.78 -0.21 -15.06
N GLY A 77 6.46 -0.19 -14.85
CA GLY A 77 5.67 -1.40 -14.73
C GLY A 77 5.61 -2.21 -16.02
N ARG A 78 5.80 -1.59 -17.18
CA ARG A 78 5.86 -2.27 -18.47
C ARG A 78 7.10 -3.16 -18.59
N ASP A 79 8.25 -2.63 -18.18
CA ASP A 79 9.54 -3.29 -18.29
C ASP A 79 9.91 -4.10 -17.04
N GLY A 80 9.09 -3.97 -15.98
CA GLY A 80 9.31 -4.68 -14.71
C GLY A 80 10.54 -4.18 -13.93
N THR A 81 10.78 -2.86 -13.93
CA THR A 81 11.95 -2.26 -13.30
C THR A 81 11.59 -1.23 -12.25
N ALA A 82 12.42 -1.10 -11.22
CA ALA A 82 12.31 -0.09 -10.17
C ALA A 82 13.69 0.41 -9.74
N SER A 83 13.77 1.69 -9.35
CA SER A 83 14.98 2.32 -8.83
C SER A 83 14.62 3.23 -7.65
N LEU A 84 15.57 3.44 -6.75
CA LEU A 84 15.49 4.46 -5.68
C LEU A 84 15.97 5.84 -6.14
N ASP A 85 16.63 5.89 -7.28
CA ASP A 85 17.18 7.13 -7.86
C ASP A 85 16.49 7.39 -9.22
N PRO A 86 15.92 8.59 -9.44
CA PRO A 86 15.24 8.93 -10.69
C PRO A 86 16.16 8.98 -11.91
N ASP A 87 17.45 9.22 -11.68
CA ASP A 87 18.45 9.37 -12.74
C ASP A 87 19.14 8.02 -13.10
N VAL A 88 18.90 6.96 -12.30
CA VAL A 88 19.47 5.62 -12.50
C VAL A 88 18.38 4.65 -12.94
N PRO A 89 18.47 4.10 -14.17
CA PRO A 89 17.49 3.13 -14.62
C PRO A 89 17.56 1.84 -13.78
N GLY A 90 16.39 1.37 -13.35
CA GLY A 90 16.28 0.09 -12.64
C GLY A 90 16.50 -1.10 -13.59
N THR A 91 16.94 -2.22 -13.02
CA THR A 91 17.14 -3.48 -13.75
C THR A 91 16.03 -4.50 -13.48
N ASP A 92 15.42 -4.43 -12.30
CA ASP A 92 14.37 -5.36 -11.83
C ASP A 92 13.47 -4.68 -10.79
N LEU A 93 12.55 -5.43 -10.19
CA LEU A 93 11.64 -4.95 -9.14
C LEU A 93 12.15 -5.22 -7.71
N ILE A 94 13.35 -5.76 -7.54
CA ILE A 94 13.91 -6.07 -6.21
C ILE A 94 13.91 -4.83 -5.31
N PRO A 95 14.36 -3.63 -5.77
CA PRO A 95 14.34 -2.43 -4.93
C PRO A 95 12.95 -2.06 -4.40
N LEU A 96 11.89 -2.30 -5.17
CA LEU A 96 10.51 -2.08 -4.74
C LEU A 96 10.12 -3.06 -3.62
N PHE A 97 10.41 -4.35 -3.80
CA PHE A 97 10.06 -5.35 -2.80
C PHE A 97 10.86 -5.20 -1.51
N ASP A 98 12.14 -4.90 -1.60
CA ASP A 98 13.00 -4.66 -0.43
C ASP A 98 12.52 -3.43 0.36
N THR A 99 12.14 -2.36 -0.34
CA THR A 99 11.57 -1.17 0.30
C THR A 99 10.24 -1.46 0.97
N LEU A 100 9.36 -2.24 0.34
CA LEU A 100 8.08 -2.63 0.95
C LEU A 100 8.29 -3.47 2.21
N LEU A 101 9.20 -4.46 2.16
CA LEU A 101 9.50 -5.34 3.29
C LEU A 101 10.17 -4.61 4.46
N SER A 102 10.99 -3.59 4.19
CA SER A 102 11.65 -2.80 5.22
C SER A 102 10.72 -1.75 5.85
N THR A 103 9.80 -1.19 5.08
CA THR A 103 8.93 -0.08 5.52
C THR A 103 7.63 -0.57 6.16
N ILE A 104 7.01 -1.62 5.59
CA ILE A 104 5.71 -2.12 6.04
C ILE A 104 5.91 -3.29 6.99
N LYS A 105 5.48 -3.10 8.24
CA LYS A 105 5.56 -4.16 9.26
C LYS A 105 4.70 -5.38 8.86
N PRO A 106 5.21 -6.59 9.10
CA PRO A 106 4.44 -7.81 8.87
C PRO A 106 3.19 -7.84 9.77
N PRO A 107 2.19 -8.65 9.44
CA PRO A 107 1.05 -8.87 10.32
C PRO A 107 1.52 -9.42 11.67
N GLU A 108 1.05 -8.80 12.75
CA GLU A 108 1.26 -9.30 14.11
C GLU A 108 0.15 -10.31 14.43
N GLY A 109 0.49 -11.40 15.10
CA GLY A 109 -0.46 -12.42 15.55
C GLY A 109 0.25 -13.64 16.12
N ASP A 110 -0.43 -14.34 17.04
CA ASP A 110 0.06 -15.59 17.61
C ASP A 110 -0.64 -16.78 16.91
N PRO A 111 0.11 -17.62 16.16
CA PRO A 111 -0.47 -18.78 15.47
C PRO A 111 -0.99 -19.87 16.41
N GLU A 112 -0.51 -19.91 17.66
CA GLU A 112 -0.90 -20.91 18.69
C GLU A 112 -2.05 -20.43 19.58
N ALA A 113 -2.38 -19.13 19.54
CA ALA A 113 -3.51 -18.59 20.30
C ALA A 113 -4.86 -19.09 19.75
N PRO A 114 -5.97 -18.93 20.48
CA PRO A 114 -7.31 -19.19 19.97
C PRO A 114 -7.61 -18.37 18.72
N PHE A 115 -8.33 -18.96 17.75
CA PHE A 115 -8.72 -18.27 16.53
C PHE A 115 -9.47 -16.97 16.82
N GLN A 116 -8.98 -15.87 16.28
CA GLN A 116 -9.58 -14.56 16.42
C GLN A 116 -9.61 -13.85 15.05
N MET A 117 -10.79 -13.44 14.63
CA MET A 117 -11.00 -12.72 13.37
C MET A 117 -11.88 -11.50 13.59
N LEU A 118 -11.42 -10.33 13.16
CA LEU A 118 -12.22 -9.11 13.11
C LEU A 118 -12.99 -9.08 11.79
N VAL A 119 -14.32 -9.29 11.85
CA VAL A 119 -15.20 -9.22 10.68
C VAL A 119 -15.50 -7.75 10.39
N SER A 120 -15.13 -7.27 9.22
CA SER A 120 -15.35 -5.88 8.76
C SER A 120 -16.53 -5.75 7.80
N SER A 121 -16.90 -6.83 7.11
CA SER A 121 -18.03 -6.87 6.20
C SER A 121 -18.72 -8.24 6.24
N VAL A 122 -20.01 -8.25 6.01
CA VAL A 122 -20.81 -9.49 5.91
C VAL A 122 -21.48 -9.50 4.55
N ASP A 123 -21.37 -10.62 3.86
CA ASP A 123 -22.05 -10.93 2.61
C ASP A 123 -22.96 -12.13 2.77
N TYR A 124 -23.79 -12.44 1.78
CA TYR A 124 -24.68 -13.59 1.78
C TYR A 124 -24.69 -14.25 0.40
N ASN A 125 -24.64 -15.57 0.42
CA ASN A 125 -24.79 -16.38 -0.77
C ASN A 125 -25.76 -17.54 -0.48
N ASP A 126 -26.67 -17.83 -1.40
CA ASP A 126 -27.72 -18.85 -1.20
C ASP A 126 -27.19 -20.27 -0.96
N PHE A 127 -25.96 -20.57 -1.43
CA PHE A 127 -25.31 -21.87 -1.29
C PHE A 127 -24.57 -22.05 0.04
N VAL A 128 -23.84 -21.01 0.47
CA VAL A 128 -22.96 -21.10 1.68
C VAL A 128 -23.53 -20.32 2.86
N GLY A 129 -24.59 -19.57 2.67
CA GLY A 129 -25.20 -18.74 3.69
C GLY A 129 -24.42 -17.43 3.95
N ARG A 130 -24.29 -17.04 5.21
CA ARG A 130 -23.58 -15.81 5.60
C ARG A 130 -22.08 -15.98 5.47
N ILE A 131 -21.43 -14.99 4.85
CA ILE A 131 -19.99 -14.91 4.60
C ILE A 131 -19.44 -13.75 5.40
N GLY A 132 -18.54 -14.02 6.36
CA GLY A 132 -17.79 -12.97 7.06
C GLY A 132 -16.49 -12.67 6.34
N ILE A 133 -16.26 -11.41 6.02
CA ILE A 133 -15.02 -10.91 5.40
C ILE A 133 -14.28 -10.07 6.43
N GLY A 134 -13.01 -10.40 6.72
CA GLY A 134 -12.28 -9.69 7.76
C GLY A 134 -10.83 -10.12 7.87
N ARG A 135 -10.15 -9.58 8.91
CA ARG A 135 -8.75 -9.86 9.19
C ARG A 135 -8.64 -10.89 10.31
N ILE A 136 -7.87 -11.94 10.08
CA ILE A 136 -7.46 -12.90 11.10
C ILE A 136 -6.35 -12.23 11.93
N GLN A 137 -6.54 -12.15 13.23
CA GLN A 137 -5.58 -11.59 14.18
C GLN A 137 -4.73 -12.67 14.83
N ASN A 138 -5.34 -13.81 15.20
CA ASN A 138 -4.63 -14.91 15.83
C ASN A 138 -5.06 -16.24 15.24
N ALA A 139 -4.18 -17.23 15.30
CA ALA A 139 -4.29 -18.57 14.77
C ALA A 139 -4.54 -18.68 13.26
N LEU A 140 -4.41 -19.89 12.75
CA LEU A 140 -4.82 -20.21 11.38
C LEU A 140 -6.17 -20.93 11.38
N PRO A 141 -7.08 -20.63 10.44
CA PRO A 141 -8.35 -21.33 10.35
C PRO A 141 -8.08 -22.80 10.07
N ARG A 142 -8.47 -23.69 10.97
CA ARG A 142 -8.42 -25.14 10.74
C ARG A 142 -9.59 -25.53 9.86
N TRP A 143 -9.32 -26.17 8.72
CA TRP A 143 -10.29 -26.58 7.70
C TRP A 143 -11.44 -27.48 8.17
N ARG A 144 -11.56 -27.82 9.46
CA ARG A 144 -12.60 -28.70 10.03
C ARG A 144 -13.24 -28.17 11.30
N GLY A 145 -13.24 -26.85 11.54
CA GLY A 145 -13.95 -26.26 12.66
C GLY A 145 -15.25 -25.59 12.20
N SER A 146 -16.39 -25.94 12.81
CA SER A 146 -17.57 -25.10 12.69
C SER A 146 -17.32 -23.82 13.44
N CYS A 147 -17.14 -22.69 12.71
CA CYS A 147 -17.15 -21.37 13.33
C CYS A 147 -18.62 -21.07 13.70
N ARG A 148 -18.95 -21.03 14.98
CA ARG A 148 -20.21 -20.42 15.45
C ARG A 148 -19.94 -18.93 15.57
N LEU A 149 -20.65 -18.15 14.80
CA LEU A 149 -20.72 -16.69 14.92
C LEU A 149 -21.59 -16.33 16.13
#